data_862887ee35d7821486099211fee72363
#
_entry.id   862887ee35d7821486099211fee72363
#
_cell.length_a   1.000
_cell.length_b   1.000
_cell.length_c   1.000
_cell.angle_alpha   90.00
_cell.angle_beta   90.00
_cell.angle_gamma   90.00
#
_symmetry.space_group_name_H-M   'P 1'
#
loop_
_entity.id
_entity.type
_entity.pdbx_description
1 polymer ?
#
loop_
_entity_poly.entity_id
_entity_poly.type
_entity_poly.pdbx_seq_one_letter_code
_entity_poly.pdbx_strand_id
1 'polypeptide(L)'
;MITALVIFIITYVFIGLRQIPQVHIDRPAGALVGAVLMVVFGVLSLDQAFSAIDMHTLLLLLGMMIITVYLRIAGFFELMADKILSLSKTPLQLLIFITLSSGLLSALFVNDTICLLYTPIVLAITLQLNINPMPYLLALATSSNIGSVMTVTGNPQNMLIGIYSKIPYLSFLGALFPVAFLGIIVSVSVIWLLYRKEMRADTFSSRPATPEYEVQKPLLVKTLIVCAGVLIGFSLGQPYSLVAASGAVALMLIGRVRTETVLEGVDWTLLLFFSGLFIVMRGVESSGIAAVMINSVGDLTTLSPIGRIAGLSAVSTVLSNVVSNVPAVMLLKPLTQSFGDSRTAWLTLAMSSTLAGNLTLIGSVANLIVVQQAKRTVEIRFMEYFRVGALITMITIAVGILTLAVEVKFAHGAESFAAGKQASPTMVTITPGEHAAPRTYRIVLFCNTDDARTRGLQGFRMLKPDEAALFVFPEPEAVTFWMGSVVYPIDIIFVGPNKKVLRVYPDCRPGSLAYYPSIVPIQWVVETAAGSGIGVGDSVSLK
;
A
#
# COMPACT_ATOMS: atom_id res chain seq x y z
N MET A 1 18.47 13.95 -17.32
CA MET A 1 18.08 12.54 -17.52
C MET A 1 19.25 11.58 -17.32
N ILE A 2 20.32 11.62 -18.12
CA ILE A 2 21.46 10.67 -18.04
C ILE A 2 22.11 10.71 -16.64
N THR A 3 22.41 11.88 -16.09
CA THR A 3 23.01 12.04 -14.76
C THR A 3 22.17 11.35 -13.66
N ALA A 4 20.85 11.55 -13.65
CA ALA A 4 19.96 10.91 -12.70
C ALA A 4 19.96 9.37 -12.84
N LEU A 5 19.98 8.87 -14.08
CA LEU A 5 20.05 7.43 -14.35
C LEU A 5 21.36 6.82 -13.85
N VAL A 6 22.48 7.48 -14.11
CA VAL A 6 23.79 7.01 -13.63
C VAL A 6 23.85 6.98 -12.12
N ILE A 7 23.38 8.05 -11.44
CA ILE A 7 23.33 8.09 -9.97
C ILE A 7 22.40 7.00 -9.43
N PHE A 8 21.24 6.80 -10.05
CA PHE A 8 20.31 5.74 -9.69
C PHE A 8 20.98 4.36 -9.79
N ILE A 9 21.64 4.05 -10.92
CA ILE A 9 22.35 2.78 -11.10
C ILE A 9 23.43 2.61 -10.04
N ILE A 10 24.27 3.63 -9.80
CA ILE A 10 25.32 3.61 -8.77
C ILE A 10 24.71 3.33 -7.38
N THR A 11 23.63 4.03 -7.04
CA THR A 11 22.92 3.83 -5.78
C THR A 11 22.47 2.39 -5.62
N TYR A 12 21.85 1.80 -6.66
CA TYR A 12 21.37 0.42 -6.61
C TYR A 12 22.48 -0.62 -6.63
N VAL A 13 23.60 -0.31 -7.27
CA VAL A 13 24.82 -1.13 -7.16
C VAL A 13 25.30 -1.15 -5.69
N PHE A 14 25.35 -0.01 -5.00
CA PHE A 14 25.72 0.03 -3.58
C PHE A 14 24.69 -0.66 -2.66
N ILE A 15 23.40 -0.50 -2.92
CA ILE A 15 22.34 -1.18 -2.17
C ILE A 15 22.37 -2.71 -2.37
N GLY A 16 22.74 -3.16 -3.59
CA GLY A 16 22.78 -4.58 -3.96
C GLY A 16 24.09 -5.30 -3.56
N LEU A 17 25.20 -4.60 -3.61
CA LEU A 17 26.51 -5.14 -3.24
C LEU A 17 26.67 -5.12 -1.71
N ARG A 18 26.53 -6.27 -1.07
CA ARG A 18 26.58 -6.40 0.40
C ARG A 18 27.91 -6.02 1.05
N GLN A 19 29.02 -6.11 0.34
CA GLN A 19 30.37 -5.72 0.79
C GLN A 19 31.24 -5.47 -0.44
N ILE A 20 31.63 -4.25 -0.66
CA ILE A 20 32.74 -3.95 -1.55
C ILE A 20 34.02 -4.20 -0.72
N PRO A 21 34.94 -5.08 -1.16
CA PRO A 21 36.21 -5.22 -0.47
C PRO A 21 36.83 -3.84 -0.24
N GLN A 22 37.18 -3.50 0.99
CA GLN A 22 37.78 -2.23 1.44
C GLN A 22 36.81 -1.07 1.73
N VAL A 23 35.51 -1.15 1.40
CA VAL A 23 34.55 -0.10 1.74
C VAL A 23 33.31 -0.73 2.38
N HIS A 24 33.10 -0.44 3.65
CA HIS A 24 31.91 -0.92 4.39
C HIS A 24 30.70 -0.05 4.06
N ILE A 25 30.14 -0.19 2.84
CA ILE A 25 28.90 0.47 2.45
C ILE A 25 27.76 -0.52 2.64
N ASP A 26 26.86 -0.21 3.57
CA ASP A 26 25.59 -0.89 3.75
C ASP A 26 24.47 -0.21 2.92
N ARG A 27 23.28 -0.77 2.95
CA ARG A 27 22.12 -0.24 2.21
C ARG A 27 21.77 1.21 2.57
N PRO A 28 21.68 1.61 3.85
CA PRO A 28 21.43 2.99 4.23
C PRO A 28 22.49 3.95 3.73
N ALA A 29 23.77 3.59 3.87
CA ALA A 29 24.87 4.40 3.35
C ALA A 29 24.79 4.56 1.81
N GLY A 30 24.48 3.49 1.07
CA GLY A 30 24.27 3.53 -0.37
C GLY A 30 23.15 4.49 -0.79
N ALA A 31 22.03 4.46 -0.10
CA ALA A 31 20.91 5.36 -0.36
C ALA A 31 21.24 6.82 -0.06
N LEU A 32 21.96 7.08 1.07
CA LEU A 32 22.40 8.44 1.43
C LEU A 32 23.44 8.99 0.44
N VAL A 33 24.39 8.17 0.00
CA VAL A 33 25.35 8.55 -1.06
C VAL A 33 24.59 8.94 -2.33
N GLY A 34 23.64 8.12 -2.77
CA GLY A 34 22.80 8.45 -3.91
C GLY A 34 22.02 9.77 -3.74
N ALA A 35 21.45 9.99 -2.57
CA ALA A 35 20.73 11.23 -2.27
C ALA A 35 21.64 12.46 -2.34
N VAL A 36 22.84 12.38 -1.76
CA VAL A 36 23.83 13.46 -1.83
C VAL A 36 24.28 13.71 -3.27
N LEU A 37 24.53 12.65 -4.03
CA LEU A 37 24.92 12.78 -5.45
C LEU A 37 23.82 13.45 -6.29
N MET A 38 22.52 13.17 -6.03
CA MET A 38 21.40 13.85 -6.72
C MET A 38 21.43 15.37 -6.52
N VAL A 39 21.82 15.84 -5.34
CA VAL A 39 21.95 17.28 -5.04
C VAL A 39 23.25 17.86 -5.59
N VAL A 40 24.38 17.21 -5.34
CA VAL A 40 25.71 17.70 -5.75
C VAL A 40 25.82 17.84 -7.27
N PHE A 41 25.27 16.89 -8.03
CA PHE A 41 25.24 16.95 -9.49
C PHE A 41 24.07 17.75 -10.07
N GLY A 42 23.32 18.49 -9.24
CA GLY A 42 22.29 19.43 -9.68
C GLY A 42 21.04 18.78 -10.29
N VAL A 43 20.78 17.47 -10.01
CA VAL A 43 19.53 16.81 -10.42
C VAL A 43 18.36 17.36 -9.61
N LEU A 44 18.59 17.61 -8.32
CA LEU A 44 17.64 18.23 -7.40
C LEU A 44 18.29 19.42 -6.68
N SER A 45 17.51 20.45 -6.39
CA SER A 45 17.93 21.45 -5.40
C SER A 45 17.83 20.86 -4.00
N LEU A 46 18.50 21.50 -3.02
CA LEU A 46 18.45 21.08 -1.62
C LEU A 46 17.01 21.10 -1.07
N ASP A 47 16.23 22.13 -1.42
CA ASP A 47 14.83 22.26 -1.03
C ASP A 47 13.95 21.16 -1.65
N GLN A 48 14.21 20.80 -2.90
CA GLN A 48 13.55 19.68 -3.57
C GLN A 48 13.89 18.34 -2.91
N ALA A 49 15.14 18.16 -2.48
CA ALA A 49 15.57 16.96 -1.78
C ALA A 49 14.87 16.82 -0.42
N PHE A 50 14.78 17.89 0.37
CA PHE A 50 14.06 17.86 1.64
C PHE A 50 12.55 17.64 1.45
N SER A 51 11.95 18.31 0.47
CA SER A 51 10.52 18.12 0.17
C SER A 51 10.17 16.74 -0.39
N ALA A 52 11.16 16.00 -0.89
CA ALA A 52 10.97 14.64 -1.39
C ALA A 52 10.76 13.62 -0.26
N ILE A 53 11.24 13.93 0.95
CA ILE A 53 11.15 13.02 2.10
C ILE A 53 9.70 12.96 2.58
N ASP A 54 9.06 11.79 2.47
CA ASP A 54 7.70 11.58 2.96
C ASP A 54 7.71 11.40 4.48
N MET A 55 7.54 12.52 5.18
CA MET A 55 7.51 12.56 6.65
C MET A 55 6.33 11.78 7.25
N HIS A 56 5.22 11.64 6.53
CA HIS A 56 4.09 10.85 7.02
C HIS A 56 4.45 9.36 7.08
N THR A 57 5.09 8.83 6.06
CA THR A 57 5.59 7.45 6.06
C THR A 57 6.64 7.22 7.15
N LEU A 58 7.61 8.13 7.29
CA LEU A 58 8.65 8.00 8.33
C LEU A 58 8.07 8.06 9.75
N LEU A 59 7.12 8.96 10.00
CA LEU A 59 6.48 9.09 11.31
C LEU A 59 5.60 7.87 11.63
N LEU A 60 4.91 7.31 10.64
CA LEU A 60 4.16 6.07 10.78
C LEU A 60 5.09 4.89 11.12
N LEU A 61 6.19 4.74 10.38
CA LEU A 61 7.21 3.71 10.65
C LEU A 61 7.77 3.85 12.06
N LEU A 62 8.23 5.04 12.43
CA LEU A 62 8.79 5.32 13.75
C LEU A 62 7.80 4.98 14.86
N GLY A 63 6.55 5.43 14.73
CA GLY A 63 5.50 5.15 15.71
C GLY A 63 5.25 3.65 15.89
N MET A 64 5.12 2.91 14.77
CA MET A 64 4.93 1.45 14.82
C MET A 64 6.15 0.71 15.38
N MET A 65 7.38 1.16 15.08
CA MET A 65 8.60 0.59 15.65
C MET A 65 8.65 0.79 17.17
N ILE A 66 8.36 2.00 17.67
CA ILE A 66 8.32 2.27 19.11
C ILE A 66 7.32 1.36 19.80
N ILE A 67 6.09 1.23 19.27
CA ILE A 67 5.06 0.33 19.81
C ILE A 67 5.57 -1.11 19.86
N THR A 68 6.23 -1.57 18.81
CA THR A 68 6.80 -2.93 18.74
C THR A 68 7.94 -3.13 19.75
N VAL A 69 8.77 -2.11 19.99
CA VAL A 69 9.80 -2.14 21.04
C VAL A 69 9.16 -2.32 22.42
N TYR A 70 8.07 -1.62 22.72
CA TYR A 70 7.34 -1.81 23.98
C TYR A 70 6.77 -3.22 24.13
N LEU A 71 6.24 -3.83 23.06
CA LEU A 71 5.80 -5.23 23.08
C LEU A 71 6.97 -6.17 23.38
N ARG A 72 8.14 -5.93 22.78
CA ARG A 72 9.35 -6.70 23.04
C ARG A 72 9.79 -6.60 24.50
N ILE A 73 9.89 -5.38 25.03
CA ILE A 73 10.30 -5.15 26.45
C ILE A 73 9.29 -5.78 27.41
N ALA A 74 8.01 -5.80 27.03
CA ALA A 74 6.94 -6.40 27.83
C ALA A 74 6.98 -7.96 27.85
N GLY A 75 7.82 -8.60 27.01
CA GLY A 75 7.92 -10.08 26.92
C GLY A 75 6.81 -10.70 26.07
N PHE A 76 6.21 -9.94 25.15
CA PHE A 76 5.09 -10.42 24.30
C PHE A 76 5.56 -11.54 23.35
N PHE A 77 6.74 -11.41 22.74
CA PHE A 77 7.22 -12.36 21.74
C PHE A 77 7.65 -13.67 22.37
N GLU A 78 8.22 -13.63 23.57
CA GLU A 78 8.53 -14.78 24.40
C GLU A 78 7.26 -15.54 24.82
N LEU A 79 6.23 -14.79 25.23
CA LEU A 79 4.91 -15.37 25.56
C LEU A 79 4.30 -16.06 24.33
N MET A 80 4.40 -15.47 23.16
CA MET A 80 3.92 -16.09 21.91
C MET A 80 4.71 -17.34 21.55
N ALA A 81 6.05 -17.33 21.74
CA ALA A 81 6.90 -18.49 21.53
C ALA A 81 6.50 -19.68 22.43
N ASP A 82 6.29 -19.41 23.71
CA ASP A 82 5.82 -20.42 24.68
C ASP A 82 4.47 -21.00 24.27
N LYS A 83 3.53 -20.14 23.88
CA LYS A 83 2.24 -20.55 23.38
C LYS A 83 2.34 -21.44 22.14
N ILE A 84 3.15 -21.04 21.16
CA ILE A 84 3.40 -21.83 19.95
C ILE A 84 3.95 -23.20 20.31
N LEU A 85 4.97 -23.25 21.17
CA LEU A 85 5.59 -24.47 21.60
C LEU A 85 4.64 -25.38 22.39
N SER A 86 3.83 -24.80 23.30
CA SER A 86 2.87 -25.54 24.11
C SER A 86 1.73 -26.15 23.29
N LEU A 87 1.33 -25.50 22.20
CA LEU A 87 0.27 -25.96 21.29
C LEU A 87 0.80 -26.94 20.23
N SER A 88 2.11 -26.91 19.93
CA SER A 88 2.70 -27.74 18.89
C SER A 88 3.10 -29.11 19.45
N LYS A 89 2.47 -30.15 18.94
CA LYS A 89 2.80 -31.56 19.29
C LYS A 89 3.58 -32.26 18.17
N THR A 90 3.47 -31.76 16.93
CA THR A 90 4.10 -32.33 15.74
C THR A 90 4.85 -31.24 14.94
N PRO A 91 5.83 -31.62 14.11
CA PRO A 91 6.54 -30.70 13.22
C PRO A 91 5.59 -29.89 12.32
N LEU A 92 4.54 -30.50 11.80
CA LEU A 92 3.55 -29.81 10.96
C LEU A 92 2.74 -28.76 11.76
N GLN A 93 2.34 -29.09 13.00
CA GLN A 93 1.65 -28.09 13.84
C GLN A 93 2.57 -26.92 14.16
N LEU A 94 3.84 -27.15 14.44
CA LEU A 94 4.83 -26.10 14.67
C LEU A 94 4.96 -25.21 13.41
N LEU A 95 5.05 -25.81 12.21
CA LEU A 95 5.07 -25.08 10.95
C LEU A 95 3.82 -24.18 10.80
N ILE A 96 2.63 -24.73 11.03
CA ILE A 96 1.36 -23.99 10.94
C ILE A 96 1.34 -22.82 11.93
N PHE A 97 1.68 -23.04 13.19
CA PHE A 97 1.63 -21.99 14.21
C PHE A 97 2.67 -20.89 13.99
N ILE A 98 3.90 -21.23 13.55
CA ILE A 98 4.90 -20.22 13.18
C ILE A 98 4.38 -19.39 11.98
N THR A 99 3.85 -20.05 10.95
CA THR A 99 3.34 -19.38 9.74
C THR A 99 2.17 -18.46 10.06
N LEU A 100 1.20 -18.93 10.84
CA LEU A 100 0.02 -18.15 11.23
C LEU A 100 0.39 -16.96 12.12
N SER A 101 1.22 -17.20 13.16
CA SER A 101 1.58 -16.14 14.11
C SER A 101 2.45 -15.08 13.46
N SER A 102 3.47 -15.46 12.66
CA SER A 102 4.31 -14.49 11.96
C SER A 102 3.52 -13.71 10.90
N GLY A 103 2.63 -14.36 10.16
CA GLY A 103 1.74 -13.69 9.21
C GLY A 103 0.79 -12.69 9.88
N LEU A 104 0.12 -13.10 10.96
CA LEU A 104 -0.79 -12.21 11.71
C LEU A 104 -0.06 -11.03 12.33
N LEU A 105 1.09 -11.27 12.97
CA LEU A 105 1.86 -10.20 13.59
C LEU A 105 2.46 -9.25 12.55
N SER A 106 2.87 -9.75 11.39
CA SER A 106 3.35 -8.91 10.28
C SER A 106 2.24 -8.09 9.62
N ALA A 107 0.99 -8.45 9.79
CA ALA A 107 -0.13 -7.60 9.40
C ALA A 107 -0.35 -6.42 10.37
N LEU A 108 -0.09 -6.64 11.65
CA LEU A 108 -0.28 -5.63 12.70
C LEU A 108 0.94 -4.73 12.86
N PHE A 109 2.13 -5.30 12.66
CA PHE A 109 3.42 -4.65 12.87
C PHE A 109 4.27 -4.80 11.60
N VAL A 110 5.35 -4.03 11.50
CA VAL A 110 6.24 -4.07 10.34
C VAL A 110 6.88 -5.45 10.19
N ASN A 111 6.72 -6.07 9.03
CA ASN A 111 7.20 -7.42 8.73
C ASN A 111 8.70 -7.63 9.02
N ASP A 112 9.54 -6.63 8.72
CA ASP A 112 10.98 -6.67 8.98
C ASP A 112 11.28 -6.82 10.47
N THR A 113 10.55 -6.08 11.31
CA THR A 113 10.66 -6.17 12.78
C THR A 113 10.20 -7.53 13.29
N ILE A 114 9.14 -8.11 12.71
CA ILE A 114 8.70 -9.45 13.09
C ILE A 114 9.75 -10.50 12.73
N CYS A 115 10.35 -10.43 11.55
CA CYS A 115 11.45 -11.33 11.18
C CYS A 115 12.65 -11.18 12.11
N LEU A 116 12.99 -9.94 12.50
CA LEU A 116 14.07 -9.65 13.43
C LEU A 116 13.85 -10.32 14.80
N LEU A 117 12.63 -10.27 15.32
CA LEU A 117 12.29 -10.78 16.65
C LEU A 117 12.01 -12.29 16.66
N TYR A 118 11.38 -12.81 15.60
CA TYR A 118 10.98 -14.21 15.55
C TYR A 118 12.11 -15.16 15.12
N THR A 119 13.09 -14.71 14.36
CA THR A 119 14.17 -15.60 13.89
C THR A 119 14.94 -16.25 15.04
N PRO A 120 15.41 -15.54 16.08
CA PRO A 120 16.04 -16.16 17.24
C PRO A 120 15.13 -17.16 17.97
N ILE A 121 13.83 -16.84 18.05
CA ILE A 121 12.81 -17.69 18.69
C ILE A 121 12.66 -19.00 17.91
N VAL A 122 12.48 -18.93 16.60
CA VAL A 122 12.34 -20.11 15.73
C VAL A 122 13.59 -20.98 15.82
N LEU A 123 14.79 -20.37 15.81
CA LEU A 123 16.05 -21.09 15.99
C LEU A 123 16.11 -21.77 17.36
N ALA A 124 15.79 -21.07 18.44
CA ALA A 124 15.81 -21.64 19.78
C ALA A 124 14.85 -22.84 19.89
N ILE A 125 13.61 -22.71 19.41
CA ILE A 125 12.62 -23.80 19.42
C ILE A 125 13.10 -25.00 18.62
N THR A 126 13.59 -24.79 17.40
CA THR A 126 13.99 -25.89 16.50
C THR A 126 15.23 -26.62 16.99
N LEU A 127 16.20 -25.89 17.58
CA LEU A 127 17.39 -26.47 18.20
C LEU A 127 17.04 -27.29 19.46
N GLN A 128 16.17 -26.78 20.33
CA GLN A 128 15.69 -27.50 21.50
C GLN A 128 14.94 -28.78 21.15
N LEU A 129 14.19 -28.78 20.08
CA LEU A 129 13.47 -29.95 19.54
C LEU A 129 14.36 -30.87 18.72
N ASN A 130 15.62 -30.49 18.48
CA ASN A 130 16.59 -31.21 17.62
C ASN A 130 16.03 -31.52 16.23
N ILE A 131 15.35 -30.54 15.61
CA ILE A 131 14.76 -30.61 14.26
C ILE A 131 15.44 -29.61 13.31
N ASN A 132 15.34 -29.87 11.99
CA ASN A 132 15.87 -28.96 10.98
C ASN A 132 15.17 -27.60 11.04
N PRO A 133 15.88 -26.48 11.28
CA PRO A 133 15.27 -25.15 11.33
C PRO A 133 14.85 -24.59 9.96
N MET A 134 15.39 -25.13 8.85
CA MET A 134 15.22 -24.59 7.51
C MET A 134 13.76 -24.36 7.11
N PRO A 135 12.84 -25.34 7.18
CA PRO A 135 11.45 -25.14 6.75
C PRO A 135 10.73 -24.07 7.59
N TYR A 136 11.06 -23.94 8.87
CA TYR A 136 10.46 -22.95 9.77
C TYR A 136 10.96 -21.54 9.52
N LEU A 137 12.24 -21.38 9.17
CA LEU A 137 12.82 -20.09 8.77
C LEU A 137 12.27 -19.63 7.41
N LEU A 138 12.11 -20.55 6.46
CA LEU A 138 11.46 -20.25 5.19
C LEU A 138 9.98 -19.88 5.39
N ALA A 139 9.29 -20.57 6.30
CA ALA A 139 7.93 -20.25 6.68
C ALA A 139 7.83 -18.84 7.29
N LEU A 140 8.71 -18.51 8.23
CA LEU A 140 8.77 -17.17 8.84
C LEU A 140 8.98 -16.08 7.79
N ALA A 141 10.00 -16.22 6.92
CA ALA A 141 10.31 -15.23 5.90
C ALA A 141 9.16 -15.03 4.91
N THR A 142 8.58 -16.13 4.41
CA THR A 142 7.51 -16.04 3.40
C THR A 142 6.18 -15.59 3.99
N SER A 143 5.82 -16.06 5.18
CA SER A 143 4.54 -15.71 5.81
C SER A 143 4.53 -14.28 6.36
N SER A 144 5.68 -13.75 6.78
CA SER A 144 5.78 -12.35 7.20
C SER A 144 5.47 -11.39 6.04
N ASN A 145 5.99 -11.66 4.84
CA ASN A 145 5.63 -10.91 3.64
C ASN A 145 4.16 -11.11 3.27
N ILE A 146 3.66 -12.37 3.25
CA ILE A 146 2.26 -12.67 2.89
C ILE A 146 1.29 -11.98 3.86
N GLY A 147 1.53 -12.10 5.17
CA GLY A 147 0.67 -11.48 6.16
C GLY A 147 0.65 -9.97 6.08
N SER A 148 1.80 -9.36 5.81
CA SER A 148 1.92 -7.90 5.67
C SER A 148 1.15 -7.31 4.48
N VAL A 149 0.74 -8.14 3.50
CA VAL A 149 -0.08 -7.70 2.36
C VAL A 149 -1.40 -7.08 2.80
N MET A 150 -2.05 -7.65 3.83
CA MET A 150 -3.44 -7.35 4.14
C MET A 150 -3.68 -6.00 4.82
N THR A 151 -2.64 -5.32 5.29
CA THR A 151 -2.82 -4.04 6.00
C THR A 151 -1.88 -2.96 5.51
N VAL A 152 -2.27 -1.71 5.75
CA VAL A 152 -1.42 -0.54 5.49
C VAL A 152 -0.16 -0.57 6.36
N THR A 153 -0.24 -1.06 7.59
CA THR A 153 0.87 -1.07 8.56
C THR A 153 1.82 -2.25 8.43
N GLY A 154 1.50 -3.23 7.60
CA GLY A 154 2.24 -4.48 7.50
C GLY A 154 3.66 -4.34 6.96
N ASN A 155 3.91 -3.36 6.09
CA ASN A 155 5.23 -3.10 5.51
C ASN A 155 5.35 -1.65 4.99
N PRO A 156 6.58 -1.16 4.74
CA PRO A 156 6.79 0.24 4.35
C PRO A 156 6.14 0.62 3.01
N GLN A 157 6.10 -0.28 2.02
CA GLN A 157 5.46 0.00 0.73
C GLN A 157 3.94 0.15 0.87
N ASN A 158 3.29 -0.65 1.72
CA ASN A 158 1.86 -0.50 2.01
C ASN A 158 1.56 0.77 2.80
N MET A 159 2.46 1.19 3.70
CA MET A 159 2.35 2.48 4.39
C MET A 159 2.33 3.63 3.38
N LEU A 160 3.26 3.62 2.43
CA LEU A 160 3.33 4.59 1.35
C LEU A 160 2.07 4.57 0.48
N ILE A 161 1.62 3.37 0.08
CA ILE A 161 0.39 3.18 -0.68
C ILE A 161 -0.82 3.70 0.10
N GLY A 162 -0.95 3.39 1.38
CA GLY A 162 -2.05 3.85 2.22
C GLY A 162 -2.14 5.38 2.31
N ILE A 163 -0.99 6.07 2.35
CA ILE A 163 -0.93 7.53 2.37
C ILE A 163 -1.33 8.11 1.01
N TYR A 164 -0.84 7.55 -0.10
CA TYR A 164 -1.11 8.08 -1.44
C TYR A 164 -2.49 7.71 -1.97
N SER A 165 -2.95 6.47 -1.73
CA SER A 165 -4.23 5.98 -2.24
C SER A 165 -5.43 6.54 -1.50
N LYS A 166 -5.24 6.94 -0.24
CA LYS A 166 -6.30 7.34 0.70
C LYS A 166 -7.39 6.25 0.89
N ILE A 167 -7.10 5.00 0.54
CA ILE A 167 -8.02 3.88 0.76
C ILE A 167 -8.21 3.71 2.28
N PRO A 168 -9.46 3.69 2.79
CA PRO A 168 -9.73 3.48 4.20
C PRO A 168 -9.13 2.16 4.71
N TYR A 169 -8.59 2.14 5.94
CA TYR A 169 -7.90 1.00 6.52
C TYR A 169 -8.69 -0.31 6.43
N LEU A 170 -9.98 -0.29 6.81
CA LEU A 170 -10.84 -1.47 6.76
C LEU A 170 -11.15 -1.91 5.32
N SER A 171 -11.25 -0.98 4.39
CA SER A 171 -11.45 -1.28 2.97
C SER A 171 -10.21 -1.95 2.36
N PHE A 172 -9.01 -1.46 2.72
CA PHE A 172 -7.74 -2.05 2.33
C PHE A 172 -7.60 -3.48 2.91
N LEU A 173 -7.87 -3.62 4.22
CA LEU A 173 -7.87 -4.90 4.92
C LEU A 173 -8.86 -5.89 4.29
N GLY A 174 -10.11 -5.47 4.06
CA GLY A 174 -11.15 -6.33 3.49
C GLY A 174 -10.80 -6.86 2.09
N ALA A 175 -10.21 -6.01 1.26
CA ALA A 175 -9.78 -6.37 -0.10
C ALA A 175 -8.61 -7.36 -0.11
N LEU A 176 -7.62 -7.18 0.77
CA LEU A 176 -6.37 -7.95 0.75
C LEU A 176 -6.31 -9.07 1.80
N PHE A 177 -7.23 -9.13 2.75
CA PHE A 177 -7.33 -10.24 3.71
C PHE A 177 -7.48 -11.61 3.02
N PRO A 178 -8.37 -11.79 2.01
CA PRO A 178 -8.47 -13.08 1.33
C PRO A 178 -7.17 -13.50 0.63
N VAL A 179 -6.42 -12.53 0.07
CA VAL A 179 -5.13 -12.78 -0.57
C VAL A 179 -4.12 -13.31 0.45
N ALA A 180 -4.00 -12.64 1.60
CA ALA A 180 -3.07 -13.05 2.65
C ALA A 180 -3.49 -14.39 3.28
N PHE A 181 -4.77 -14.58 3.55
CA PHE A 181 -5.28 -15.82 4.14
C PHE A 181 -5.00 -17.04 3.24
N LEU A 182 -5.36 -16.95 1.97
CA LEU A 182 -5.07 -18.00 0.99
C LEU A 182 -3.57 -18.16 0.77
N GLY A 183 -2.82 -17.06 0.77
CA GLY A 183 -1.36 -17.06 0.67
C GLY A 183 -0.68 -17.81 1.82
N ILE A 184 -1.16 -17.67 3.05
CA ILE A 184 -0.70 -18.43 4.22
C ILE A 184 -0.92 -19.93 4.01
N ILE A 185 -2.09 -20.32 3.52
CA ILE A 185 -2.40 -21.73 3.21
C ILE A 185 -1.43 -22.26 2.13
N VAL A 186 -1.18 -21.47 1.08
CA VAL A 186 -0.22 -21.82 0.02
C VAL A 186 1.18 -21.99 0.61
N SER A 187 1.65 -21.06 1.46
CA SER A 187 2.97 -21.13 2.09
C SER A 187 3.14 -22.41 2.90
N VAL A 188 2.19 -22.72 3.79
CA VAL A 188 2.20 -23.96 4.58
C VAL A 188 2.23 -25.19 3.65
N SER A 189 1.37 -25.19 2.62
CA SER A 189 1.23 -26.33 1.71
C SER A 189 2.49 -26.60 0.89
N VAL A 190 3.09 -25.54 0.34
CA VAL A 190 4.33 -25.65 -0.46
C VAL A 190 5.50 -26.12 0.41
N ILE A 191 5.67 -25.54 1.58
CA ILE A 191 6.75 -25.94 2.51
C ILE A 191 6.53 -27.38 2.99
N TRP A 192 5.31 -27.75 3.35
CA TRP A 192 4.97 -29.11 3.73
C TRP A 192 5.26 -30.12 2.61
N LEU A 193 4.94 -29.78 1.37
CA LEU A 193 5.21 -30.68 0.22
C LEU A 193 6.70 -30.89 -0.02
N LEU A 194 7.48 -29.80 0.05
CA LEU A 194 8.92 -29.85 -0.23
C LEU A 194 9.72 -30.50 0.91
N TYR A 195 9.28 -30.31 2.17
CA TYR A 195 9.92 -30.88 3.37
C TYR A 195 9.09 -32.01 4.00
N ARG A 196 8.33 -32.74 3.16
CA ARG A 196 7.39 -33.77 3.62
C ARG A 196 8.00 -34.86 4.48
N LYS A 197 9.27 -35.21 4.24
CA LYS A 197 9.98 -36.24 5.02
C LYS A 197 10.20 -35.79 6.47
N GLU A 198 10.52 -34.54 6.66
CA GLU A 198 10.78 -33.94 7.96
C GLU A 198 9.51 -33.66 8.78
N MET A 199 8.39 -33.45 8.06
CA MET A 199 7.08 -33.15 8.65
C MET A 199 6.27 -34.39 9.06
N ARG A 200 6.77 -35.61 8.78
CA ARG A 200 6.06 -36.88 9.05
C ARG A 200 6.37 -37.49 10.42
N ALA A 201 7.21 -36.86 11.26
CA ALA A 201 7.44 -37.34 12.60
C ALA A 201 6.14 -37.26 13.42
N ASP A 202 5.80 -38.37 14.11
CA ASP A 202 4.48 -38.51 14.72
C ASP A 202 4.28 -37.59 15.95
N THR A 203 5.30 -37.40 16.76
CA THR A 203 5.27 -36.45 17.90
C THR A 203 6.67 -36.08 18.35
N PHE A 204 6.84 -34.95 18.99
CA PHE A 204 8.09 -34.58 19.63
C PHE A 204 8.36 -35.47 20.83
N SER A 205 9.57 -36.07 20.90
CA SER A 205 9.97 -37.02 21.94
C SER A 205 10.15 -36.40 23.33
N SER A 206 10.30 -35.10 23.41
CA SER A 206 10.41 -34.33 24.66
C SER A 206 9.79 -32.97 24.52
N ARG A 207 9.10 -32.50 25.56
CA ARG A 207 8.74 -31.08 25.68
C ARG A 207 10.00 -30.33 26.12
N PRO A 208 10.49 -29.37 25.34
CA PRO A 208 11.56 -28.52 25.80
C PRO A 208 11.12 -27.75 27.03
N ALA A 209 12.01 -27.56 27.98
CA ALA A 209 11.80 -26.60 29.06
C ALA A 209 11.78 -25.22 28.42
N THR A 210 10.68 -24.48 28.59
CA THR A 210 10.62 -23.06 28.17
C THR A 210 11.65 -22.30 28.99
N PRO A 211 12.53 -21.51 28.37
CA PRO A 211 13.42 -20.63 29.13
C PRO A 211 12.56 -19.76 30.07
N GLU A 212 12.99 -19.62 31.32
CA GLU A 212 12.36 -18.64 32.22
C GLU A 212 12.57 -17.25 31.61
N TYR A 213 11.48 -16.63 31.21
CA TYR A 213 11.44 -15.25 30.75
C TYR A 213 10.46 -14.45 31.62
N GLU A 214 10.82 -13.20 31.88
CA GLU A 214 10.04 -12.32 32.72
C GLU A 214 9.03 -11.53 31.86
N VAL A 215 7.75 -11.87 31.97
CA VAL A 215 6.69 -11.08 31.33
C VAL A 215 6.30 -9.92 32.24
N GLN A 216 6.53 -8.71 31.78
CA GLN A 216 6.07 -7.51 32.48
C GLN A 216 4.57 -7.29 32.23
N LYS A 217 3.71 -8.07 32.91
CA LYS A 217 2.24 -8.06 32.72
C LYS A 217 1.62 -6.65 32.70
N PRO A 218 1.97 -5.71 33.63
CA PRO A 218 1.40 -4.37 33.60
C PRO A 218 1.77 -3.59 32.34
N LEU A 219 3.01 -3.72 31.86
CA LEU A 219 3.47 -3.08 30.63
C LEU A 219 2.79 -3.71 29.41
N LEU A 220 2.70 -5.03 29.37
CA LEU A 220 2.05 -5.77 28.29
C LEU A 220 0.59 -5.33 28.11
N VAL A 221 -0.18 -5.27 29.21
CA VAL A 221 -1.59 -4.84 29.17
C VAL A 221 -1.71 -3.41 28.64
N LYS A 222 -0.88 -2.47 29.13
CA LYS A 222 -0.88 -1.08 28.63
C LYS A 222 -0.56 -1.02 27.14
N THR A 223 0.47 -1.78 26.70
CA THR A 223 0.86 -1.80 25.29
C THR A 223 -0.24 -2.37 24.40
N LEU A 224 -0.89 -3.46 24.81
CA LEU A 224 -2.00 -4.04 24.07
C LEU A 224 -3.23 -3.10 23.99
N ILE A 225 -3.53 -2.36 25.07
CA ILE A 225 -4.59 -1.33 25.05
C ILE A 225 -4.24 -0.22 24.03
N VAL A 226 -3.01 0.26 24.03
CA VAL A 226 -2.56 1.27 23.04
C VAL A 226 -2.59 0.72 21.62
N CYS A 227 -2.15 -0.52 21.39
CA CYS A 227 -2.27 -1.18 20.09
C CYS A 227 -3.74 -1.23 19.61
N ALA A 228 -4.66 -1.61 20.49
CA ALA A 228 -6.09 -1.61 20.17
C ALA A 228 -6.60 -0.20 19.85
N GLY A 229 -6.18 0.82 20.61
CA GLY A 229 -6.52 2.22 20.35
C GLY A 229 -6.00 2.70 19.00
N VAL A 230 -4.77 2.32 18.61
CA VAL A 230 -4.17 2.64 17.31
C VAL A 230 -4.97 1.99 16.18
N LEU A 231 -5.34 0.70 16.30
CA LEU A 231 -6.15 0.01 15.29
C LEU A 231 -7.55 0.63 15.16
N ILE A 232 -8.16 1.04 16.27
CA ILE A 232 -9.44 1.77 16.26
C ILE A 232 -9.27 3.12 15.54
N GLY A 233 -8.21 3.88 15.85
CA GLY A 233 -7.92 5.16 15.21
C GLY A 233 -7.76 5.02 13.68
N PHE A 234 -7.04 3.99 13.21
CA PHE A 234 -6.93 3.67 11.79
C PHE A 234 -8.29 3.32 11.16
N SER A 235 -9.09 2.52 11.88
CA SER A 235 -10.41 2.11 11.41
C SER A 235 -11.42 3.26 11.32
N LEU A 236 -11.24 4.29 12.15
CA LEU A 236 -12.04 5.51 12.14
C LEU A 236 -11.56 6.53 11.08
N GLY A 237 -10.60 6.15 10.22
CA GLY A 237 -10.10 7.01 9.15
C GLY A 237 -9.20 8.15 9.60
N GLN A 238 -8.67 8.11 10.82
CA GLN A 238 -7.72 9.12 11.29
C GLN A 238 -6.37 8.98 10.57
N PRO A 239 -5.59 10.09 10.40
CA PRO A 239 -4.31 10.06 9.71
C PRO A 239 -3.35 9.04 10.34
N TYR A 240 -2.88 8.07 9.56
CA TYR A 240 -2.07 6.93 10.02
C TYR A 240 -0.83 7.38 10.81
N SER A 241 -0.09 8.37 10.30
CA SER A 241 1.11 8.91 10.94
C SER A 241 0.83 9.51 12.31
N LEU A 242 -0.26 10.27 12.43
CA LEU A 242 -0.67 10.91 13.69
C LEU A 242 -1.08 9.86 14.73
N VAL A 243 -1.91 8.88 14.33
CA VAL A 243 -2.40 7.82 15.22
C VAL A 243 -1.25 6.97 15.76
N ALA A 244 -0.32 6.53 14.88
CA ALA A 244 0.84 5.75 15.31
C ALA A 244 1.77 6.54 16.23
N ALA A 245 2.06 7.80 15.90
CA ALA A 245 2.88 8.68 16.74
C ALA A 245 2.21 8.94 18.11
N SER A 246 0.89 9.17 18.14
CA SER A 246 0.14 9.35 19.38
C SER A 246 0.19 8.09 20.26
N GLY A 247 0.05 6.90 19.66
CA GLY A 247 0.21 5.62 20.36
C GLY A 247 1.61 5.45 20.96
N ALA A 248 2.64 5.76 20.19
CA ALA A 248 4.04 5.73 20.65
C ALA A 248 4.28 6.69 21.82
N VAL A 249 3.84 7.94 21.70
CA VAL A 249 3.94 8.95 22.77
C VAL A 249 3.16 8.53 24.02
N ALA A 250 1.94 8.00 23.85
CA ALA A 250 1.17 7.48 24.97
C ALA A 250 1.94 6.38 25.74
N LEU A 251 2.60 5.44 25.03
CA LEU A 251 3.43 4.41 25.65
C LEU A 251 4.66 5.00 26.34
N MET A 252 5.31 6.02 25.78
CA MET A 252 6.43 6.70 26.43
C MET A 252 6.01 7.33 27.76
N LEU A 253 4.78 7.87 27.84
CA LEU A 253 4.25 8.50 29.07
C LEU A 253 3.82 7.46 30.12
N ILE A 254 3.11 6.40 29.71
CA ILE A 254 2.51 5.45 30.66
C ILE A 254 3.34 4.18 30.91
N GLY A 255 4.30 3.88 29.99
CA GLY A 255 5.07 2.63 29.99
C GLY A 255 6.11 2.53 31.11
N ARG A 256 6.57 3.68 31.65
CA ARG A 256 7.62 3.75 32.68
C ARG A 256 8.94 3.06 32.30
N VAL A 257 9.25 3.01 31.01
CA VAL A 257 10.52 2.54 30.48
C VAL A 257 11.38 3.75 30.14
N ARG A 258 12.70 3.65 30.36
CA ARG A 258 13.63 4.73 30.00
C ARG A 258 13.57 4.97 28.48
N THR A 259 13.43 6.23 28.09
CA THR A 259 13.33 6.63 26.68
C THR A 259 14.53 6.15 25.87
N GLU A 260 15.75 6.22 26.45
CA GLU A 260 16.97 5.71 25.81
C GLU A 260 16.83 4.24 25.39
N THR A 261 16.39 3.36 26.32
CA THR A 261 16.19 1.91 26.05
C THR A 261 15.16 1.67 24.92
N VAL A 262 14.12 2.52 24.86
CA VAL A 262 13.12 2.44 23.79
C VAL A 262 13.72 2.87 22.46
N LEU A 263 14.44 3.99 22.44
CA LEU A 263 15.05 4.54 21.21
C LEU A 263 16.20 3.68 20.70
N GLU A 264 16.96 3.01 21.57
CA GLU A 264 17.97 1.99 21.17
C GLU A 264 17.33 0.79 20.44
N GLY A 265 16.07 0.51 20.72
CA GLY A 265 15.33 -0.55 20.04
C GLY A 265 14.77 -0.19 18.69
N VAL A 266 14.81 1.09 18.29
CA VAL A 266 14.32 1.59 16.99
C VAL A 266 15.39 1.36 15.92
N ASP A 267 14.98 0.88 14.76
CA ASP A 267 15.86 0.75 13.58
C ASP A 267 16.01 2.09 12.87
N TRP A 268 16.92 2.94 13.36
CA TRP A 268 17.25 4.23 12.75
C TRP A 268 17.86 4.09 11.36
N THR A 269 18.55 2.95 11.10
CA THR A 269 19.16 2.70 9.79
C THR A 269 18.12 2.54 8.70
N LEU A 270 16.98 1.94 9.04
CA LEU A 270 15.83 1.81 8.14
C LEU A 270 15.19 3.17 7.80
N LEU A 271 15.04 4.03 8.80
CA LEU A 271 14.50 5.40 8.58
C LEU A 271 15.43 6.24 7.70
N LEU A 272 16.75 6.18 7.93
CA LEU A 272 17.75 6.83 7.09
C LEU A 272 17.77 6.27 5.67
N PHE A 273 17.66 4.95 5.52
CA PHE A 273 17.55 4.29 4.22
C PHE A 273 16.37 4.83 3.42
N PHE A 274 15.17 4.90 4.01
CA PHE A 274 14.00 5.42 3.31
C PHE A 274 14.12 6.91 3.01
N SER A 275 14.68 7.71 3.91
CA SER A 275 14.92 9.14 3.65
C SER A 275 15.81 9.36 2.43
N GLY A 276 16.93 8.64 2.34
CA GLY A 276 17.82 8.69 1.17
C GLY A 276 17.13 8.21 -0.10
N LEU A 277 16.36 7.13 0.02
CA LEU A 277 15.66 6.52 -1.10
C LEU A 277 14.59 7.45 -1.69
N PHE A 278 13.81 8.16 -0.86
CA PHE A 278 12.84 9.16 -1.32
C PHE A 278 13.50 10.25 -2.17
N ILE A 279 14.67 10.74 -1.76
CA ILE A 279 15.42 11.75 -2.51
C ILE A 279 15.88 11.19 -3.86
N VAL A 280 16.46 9.98 -3.88
CA VAL A 280 16.92 9.33 -5.13
C VAL A 280 15.74 9.12 -6.08
N MET A 281 14.62 8.62 -5.57
CA MET A 281 13.41 8.38 -6.38
C MET A 281 12.82 9.67 -6.93
N ARG A 282 12.83 10.77 -6.17
CA ARG A 282 12.42 12.09 -6.66
C ARG A 282 13.30 12.57 -7.79
N GLY A 283 14.62 12.34 -7.71
CA GLY A 283 15.56 12.64 -8.79
C GLY A 283 15.24 11.86 -10.06
N VAL A 284 14.90 10.58 -9.94
CA VAL A 284 14.46 9.75 -11.08
C VAL A 284 13.14 10.25 -11.67
N GLU A 285 12.16 10.56 -10.84
CA GLU A 285 10.86 11.08 -11.25
C GLU A 285 10.99 12.42 -12.00
N SER A 286 11.71 13.39 -11.41
CA SER A 286 11.92 14.72 -12.02
C SER A 286 12.73 14.69 -13.31
N SER A 287 13.55 13.66 -13.52
CA SER A 287 14.36 13.48 -14.74
C SER A 287 13.58 12.93 -15.94
N GLY A 288 12.32 12.50 -15.77
CA GLY A 288 11.50 11.89 -16.79
C GLY A 288 11.78 10.40 -17.07
N ILE A 289 12.71 9.77 -16.35
CA ILE A 289 13.04 8.34 -16.52
C ILE A 289 11.81 7.47 -16.23
N ALA A 290 11.04 7.81 -15.20
CA ALA A 290 9.81 7.09 -14.85
C ALA A 290 8.82 7.06 -16.02
N ALA A 291 8.64 8.19 -16.73
CA ALA A 291 7.76 8.26 -17.90
C ALA A 291 8.25 7.36 -19.06
N VAL A 292 9.57 7.31 -19.31
CA VAL A 292 10.14 6.40 -20.32
C VAL A 292 9.91 4.94 -19.95
N MET A 293 10.11 4.57 -18.68
CA MET A 293 9.87 3.21 -18.22
C MET A 293 8.39 2.83 -18.35
N ILE A 294 7.47 3.72 -17.98
CA ILE A 294 6.03 3.50 -18.09
C ILE A 294 5.61 3.30 -19.55
N ASN A 295 6.10 4.15 -20.46
CA ASN A 295 5.82 4.02 -21.90
C ASN A 295 6.35 2.71 -22.48
N SER A 296 7.41 2.14 -21.91
CA SER A 296 7.98 0.85 -22.33
C SER A 296 7.15 -0.36 -21.88
N VAL A 297 6.31 -0.21 -20.86
CA VAL A 297 5.43 -1.28 -20.36
C VAL A 297 4.24 -1.54 -21.29
N GLY A 298 3.96 -0.62 -22.21
CA GLY A 298 2.79 -0.66 -23.08
C GLY A 298 1.52 -0.13 -22.39
N ASP A 299 0.48 0.05 -23.19
CA ASP A 299 -0.79 0.58 -22.70
C ASP A 299 -1.62 -0.51 -22.01
N LEU A 300 -1.48 -0.61 -20.69
CA LEU A 300 -2.26 -1.54 -19.88
C LEU A 300 -3.77 -1.25 -19.94
N THR A 301 -4.18 -0.03 -20.34
CA THR A 301 -5.60 0.37 -20.38
C THR A 301 -6.37 -0.36 -21.46
N THR A 302 -5.68 -0.85 -22.50
CA THR A 302 -6.29 -1.63 -23.59
C THR A 302 -6.65 -3.06 -23.19
N LEU A 303 -6.10 -3.56 -22.08
CA LEU A 303 -6.34 -4.91 -21.60
C LEU A 303 -7.69 -5.04 -20.88
N SER A 304 -8.21 -6.27 -20.82
CA SER A 304 -9.35 -6.61 -19.97
C SER A 304 -9.07 -6.28 -18.48
N PRO A 305 -10.08 -6.10 -17.62
CA PRO A 305 -9.86 -5.81 -16.20
C PRO A 305 -8.90 -6.79 -15.52
N ILE A 306 -9.06 -8.09 -15.77
CA ILE A 306 -8.13 -9.14 -15.27
C ILE A 306 -6.74 -8.98 -15.88
N GLY A 307 -6.68 -8.68 -17.18
CA GLY A 307 -5.42 -8.43 -17.89
C GLY A 307 -4.65 -7.25 -17.33
N ARG A 308 -5.33 -6.18 -16.92
CA ARG A 308 -4.72 -5.02 -16.25
C ARG A 308 -4.10 -5.40 -14.90
N ILE A 309 -4.87 -6.10 -14.05
CA ILE A 309 -4.38 -6.58 -12.75
C ILE A 309 -3.15 -7.49 -12.97
N ALA A 310 -3.22 -8.44 -13.90
CA ALA A 310 -2.14 -9.36 -14.20
C ALA A 310 -0.90 -8.64 -14.76
N GLY A 311 -1.09 -7.73 -15.70
CA GLY A 311 -0.02 -6.93 -16.29
C GLY A 311 0.71 -6.07 -15.25
N LEU A 312 -0.04 -5.32 -14.44
CA LEU A 312 0.54 -4.51 -13.36
C LEU A 312 1.24 -5.39 -12.33
N SER A 313 0.67 -6.56 -11.98
CA SER A 313 1.29 -7.51 -11.06
C SER A 313 2.61 -8.05 -11.62
N ALA A 314 2.68 -8.39 -12.90
CA ALA A 314 3.90 -8.87 -13.53
C ALA A 314 5.00 -7.80 -13.53
N VAL A 315 4.69 -6.58 -13.97
CA VAL A 315 5.63 -5.45 -13.97
C VAL A 315 6.11 -5.13 -12.56
N SER A 316 5.19 -5.03 -11.61
CA SER A 316 5.50 -4.76 -10.20
C SER A 316 6.39 -5.86 -9.60
N THR A 317 6.11 -7.13 -9.90
CA THR A 317 6.91 -8.27 -9.41
C THR A 317 8.33 -8.23 -9.91
N VAL A 318 8.53 -7.99 -11.20
CA VAL A 318 9.87 -7.88 -11.80
C VAL A 318 10.60 -6.67 -11.20
N LEU A 319 9.95 -5.51 -11.19
CA LEU A 319 10.57 -4.28 -10.72
C LEU A 319 10.93 -4.35 -9.23
N SER A 320 10.05 -4.91 -8.39
CA SER A 320 10.30 -5.10 -6.95
C SER A 320 11.53 -5.99 -6.67
N ASN A 321 11.82 -6.97 -7.52
CA ASN A 321 13.01 -7.80 -7.38
C ASN A 321 14.29 -7.14 -7.92
N VAL A 322 14.16 -6.14 -8.79
CA VAL A 322 15.31 -5.36 -9.33
C VAL A 322 15.64 -4.19 -8.42
N VAL A 323 14.63 -3.38 -8.05
CA VAL A 323 14.85 -2.12 -7.31
C VAL A 323 14.34 -2.14 -5.87
N SER A 324 13.84 -3.29 -5.36
CA SER A 324 13.15 -3.43 -4.07
C SER A 324 11.72 -2.85 -4.09
N ASN A 325 10.90 -3.24 -3.08
CA ASN A 325 9.45 -3.03 -3.07
C ASN A 325 9.04 -1.54 -3.04
N VAL A 326 9.63 -0.74 -2.15
CA VAL A 326 9.26 0.68 -2.00
C VAL A 326 9.58 1.50 -3.25
N PRO A 327 10.79 1.42 -3.83
CA PRO A 327 11.08 2.09 -5.10
C PRO A 327 10.21 1.64 -6.27
N ALA A 328 9.90 0.34 -6.34
CA ALA A 328 9.01 -0.18 -7.37
C ALA A 328 7.63 0.49 -7.29
N VAL A 329 7.07 0.62 -6.08
CA VAL A 329 5.80 1.32 -5.85
C VAL A 329 5.91 2.80 -6.24
N MET A 330 7.00 3.49 -5.88
CA MET A 330 7.20 4.90 -6.24
C MET A 330 7.29 5.09 -7.75
N LEU A 331 8.02 4.22 -8.47
CA LEU A 331 8.14 4.27 -9.93
C LEU A 331 6.82 3.98 -10.64
N LEU A 332 6.00 3.07 -10.09
CA LEU A 332 4.74 2.65 -10.68
C LEU A 332 3.54 3.51 -10.23
N LYS A 333 3.73 4.42 -9.27
CA LYS A 333 2.70 5.36 -8.81
C LYS A 333 1.97 6.09 -9.95
N PRO A 334 2.66 6.65 -10.98
CA PRO A 334 1.96 7.33 -12.06
C PRO A 334 1.02 6.41 -12.86
N LEU A 335 1.32 5.11 -12.96
CA LEU A 335 0.44 4.14 -13.63
C LEU A 335 -0.90 3.96 -12.92
N THR A 336 -0.96 4.16 -11.60
CA THR A 336 -2.23 4.01 -10.87
C THR A 336 -3.26 5.06 -11.24
N GLN A 337 -2.82 6.23 -11.68
CA GLN A 337 -3.70 7.32 -12.13
C GLN A 337 -4.28 7.06 -13.52
N SER A 338 -3.52 6.38 -14.40
CA SER A 338 -3.95 6.05 -15.76
C SER A 338 -4.74 4.73 -15.86
N PHE A 339 -4.89 4.00 -14.76
CA PHE A 339 -5.44 2.62 -14.76
C PHE A 339 -6.98 2.55 -14.97
N GLY A 340 -7.67 3.68 -14.87
CA GLY A 340 -9.14 3.75 -14.99
C GLY A 340 -9.90 3.41 -13.70
N ASP A 341 -9.37 2.55 -12.85
CA ASP A 341 -9.79 2.28 -11.48
C ASP A 341 -8.56 2.37 -10.57
N SER A 342 -8.37 3.56 -10.01
CA SER A 342 -7.21 3.86 -9.17
C SER A 342 -7.15 2.99 -7.90
N ARG A 343 -8.32 2.65 -7.31
CA ARG A 343 -8.38 1.79 -6.12
C ARG A 343 -7.83 0.39 -6.43
N THR A 344 -8.31 -0.24 -7.49
CA THR A 344 -7.82 -1.57 -7.92
C THR A 344 -6.34 -1.53 -8.28
N ALA A 345 -5.86 -0.47 -8.93
CA ALA A 345 -4.45 -0.31 -9.24
C ALA A 345 -3.57 -0.26 -7.98
N TRP A 346 -3.96 0.51 -6.96
CA TRP A 346 -3.23 0.60 -5.70
C TRP A 346 -3.24 -0.72 -4.93
N LEU A 347 -4.38 -1.41 -4.86
CA LEU A 347 -4.49 -2.73 -4.22
C LEU A 347 -3.65 -3.77 -4.96
N THR A 348 -3.62 -3.72 -6.29
CA THR A 348 -2.77 -4.58 -7.12
C THR A 348 -1.28 -4.33 -6.85
N LEU A 349 -0.86 -3.06 -6.74
CA LEU A 349 0.50 -2.70 -6.38
C LEU A 349 0.88 -3.18 -4.98
N ALA A 350 0.01 -2.97 -3.99
CA ALA A 350 0.22 -3.43 -2.62
C ALA A 350 0.41 -4.94 -2.55
N MET A 351 -0.47 -5.68 -3.21
CA MET A 351 -0.45 -7.13 -3.30
C MET A 351 0.82 -7.62 -4.01
N SER A 352 1.04 -7.17 -5.24
CA SER A 352 2.09 -7.72 -6.08
C SER A 352 3.50 -7.32 -5.64
N SER A 353 3.73 -6.07 -5.23
CA SER A 353 5.04 -5.63 -4.74
C SER A 353 5.44 -6.34 -3.44
N THR A 354 4.48 -6.62 -2.58
CA THR A 354 4.75 -7.32 -1.31
C THR A 354 4.98 -8.81 -1.54
N LEU A 355 4.12 -9.49 -2.31
CA LEU A 355 4.29 -10.92 -2.62
C LEU A 355 5.55 -11.19 -3.45
N ALA A 356 5.95 -10.25 -4.31
CA ALA A 356 7.20 -10.29 -5.06
C ALA A 356 8.43 -10.45 -4.15
N GLY A 357 8.37 -9.92 -2.94
CA GLY A 357 9.43 -10.07 -1.93
C GLY A 357 9.76 -11.52 -1.59
N ASN A 358 8.83 -12.45 -1.82
CA ASN A 358 9.07 -13.87 -1.59
C ASN A 358 9.86 -14.57 -2.71
N LEU A 359 9.98 -13.96 -3.90
CA LEU A 359 10.59 -14.61 -5.06
C LEU A 359 12.07 -14.94 -4.84
N THR A 360 12.81 -14.00 -4.29
CA THR A 360 14.26 -14.16 -4.07
C THR A 360 14.66 -13.75 -2.65
N LEU A 361 15.82 -14.22 -2.22
CA LEU A 361 16.40 -13.80 -0.93
C LEU A 361 16.56 -12.29 -0.81
N ILE A 362 16.95 -11.63 -1.89
CA ILE A 362 17.20 -10.19 -1.93
C ILE A 362 15.91 -9.39 -2.19
N GLY A 363 14.82 -10.05 -2.54
CA GLY A 363 13.54 -9.43 -2.86
C GLY A 363 12.87 -8.72 -1.69
N SER A 364 13.21 -9.07 -0.44
CA SER A 364 12.69 -8.43 0.76
C SER A 364 13.75 -8.24 1.83
N VAL A 365 13.68 -7.13 2.56
CA VAL A 365 14.52 -6.89 3.74
C VAL A 365 14.26 -7.94 4.82
N ALA A 366 13.01 -8.32 5.03
CA ALA A 366 12.60 -9.37 5.96
C ALA A 366 13.36 -10.69 5.73
N ASN A 367 13.46 -11.13 4.46
CA ASN A 367 14.20 -12.35 4.10
C ASN A 367 15.66 -12.26 4.48
N LEU A 368 16.28 -11.10 4.21
CA LEU A 368 17.69 -10.87 4.52
C LEU A 368 17.97 -10.86 6.02
N ILE A 369 17.05 -10.34 6.82
CA ILE A 369 17.12 -10.37 8.29
C ILE A 369 17.13 -11.83 8.76
N VAL A 370 16.20 -12.65 8.27
CA VAL A 370 16.14 -14.08 8.61
C VAL A 370 17.44 -14.77 8.25
N VAL A 371 17.95 -14.59 7.02
CA VAL A 371 19.21 -15.19 6.56
C VAL A 371 20.40 -14.75 7.41
N GLN A 372 20.51 -13.45 7.69
CA GLN A 372 21.63 -12.90 8.43
C GLN A 372 21.67 -13.40 9.88
N GLN A 373 20.52 -13.47 10.54
CA GLN A 373 20.43 -13.98 11.92
C GLN A 373 20.65 -15.50 11.99
N ALA A 374 20.13 -16.24 11.00
CA ALA A 374 20.30 -17.69 10.96
C ALA A 374 21.73 -18.13 10.62
N LYS A 375 22.54 -17.27 9.98
CA LYS A 375 23.86 -17.61 9.40
C LYS A 375 24.81 -18.36 10.34
N ARG A 376 24.74 -18.10 11.65
CA ARG A 376 25.58 -18.77 12.63
C ARG A 376 25.13 -20.20 12.95
N THR A 377 23.86 -20.54 12.65
CA THR A 377 23.24 -21.82 13.00
C THR A 377 22.99 -22.67 11.76
N VAL A 378 22.45 -22.04 10.71
CA VAL A 378 22.14 -22.69 9.43
C VAL A 378 22.37 -21.72 8.28
N GLU A 379 22.99 -22.21 7.21
CA GLU A 379 23.22 -21.42 5.99
C GLU A 379 22.04 -21.61 5.04
N ILE A 380 21.24 -20.56 4.85
CA ILE A 380 20.15 -20.53 3.84
C ILE A 380 20.77 -20.17 2.50
N ARG A 381 20.90 -21.15 1.61
CA ARG A 381 21.45 -20.96 0.27
C ARG A 381 20.43 -20.30 -0.66
N PHE A 382 20.93 -19.48 -1.60
CA PHE A 382 20.05 -18.77 -2.56
C PHE A 382 19.11 -19.72 -3.31
N MET A 383 19.61 -20.83 -3.86
CA MET A 383 18.81 -21.77 -4.64
C MET A 383 17.78 -22.54 -3.81
N GLU A 384 18.09 -22.81 -2.55
CA GLU A 384 17.15 -23.43 -1.62
C GLU A 384 15.97 -22.52 -1.31
N TYR A 385 16.27 -21.26 -0.99
CA TYR A 385 15.23 -20.24 -0.81
C TYR A 385 14.42 -20.06 -2.10
N PHE A 386 15.10 -19.89 -3.25
CA PHE A 386 14.47 -19.60 -4.54
C PHE A 386 13.47 -20.70 -4.96
N ARG A 387 13.79 -21.98 -4.75
CA ARG A 387 12.86 -23.09 -5.05
C ARG A 387 11.54 -22.97 -4.29
N VAL A 388 11.58 -22.60 -3.02
CA VAL A 388 10.39 -22.43 -2.17
C VAL A 388 9.70 -21.12 -2.49
N GLY A 389 10.46 -20.03 -2.49
CA GLY A 389 9.98 -18.67 -2.69
C GLY A 389 9.34 -18.45 -4.06
N ALA A 390 9.93 -18.98 -5.14
CA ALA A 390 9.37 -18.87 -6.50
C ALA A 390 8.02 -19.55 -6.62
N LEU A 391 7.87 -20.77 -6.07
CA LEU A 391 6.59 -21.48 -6.08
C LEU A 391 5.53 -20.71 -5.29
N ILE A 392 5.87 -20.26 -4.07
CA ILE A 392 4.96 -19.49 -3.24
C ILE A 392 4.57 -18.19 -3.95
N THR A 393 5.53 -17.46 -4.52
CA THR A 393 5.27 -16.18 -5.21
C THR A 393 4.35 -16.37 -6.40
N MET A 394 4.63 -17.33 -7.29
CA MET A 394 3.80 -17.55 -8.47
C MET A 394 2.35 -17.92 -8.10
N ILE A 395 2.19 -18.84 -7.14
CA ILE A 395 0.84 -19.27 -6.73
C ILE A 395 0.11 -18.15 -6.00
N THR A 396 0.77 -17.43 -5.07
CA THR A 396 0.13 -16.37 -4.30
C THR A 396 -0.21 -15.15 -5.15
N ILE A 397 0.60 -14.78 -6.14
CA ILE A 397 0.26 -13.71 -7.10
C ILE A 397 -0.92 -14.14 -7.97
N ALA A 398 -0.95 -15.39 -8.47
CA ALA A 398 -2.09 -15.87 -9.24
C ALA A 398 -3.38 -15.86 -8.42
N VAL A 399 -3.33 -16.33 -7.16
CA VAL A 399 -4.45 -16.25 -6.21
C VAL A 399 -4.85 -14.79 -5.97
N GLY A 400 -3.89 -13.89 -5.79
CA GLY A 400 -4.14 -12.46 -5.58
C GLY A 400 -4.81 -11.80 -6.79
N ILE A 401 -4.39 -12.10 -8.01
CA ILE A 401 -5.03 -11.62 -9.24
C ILE A 401 -6.48 -12.09 -9.30
N LEU A 402 -6.74 -13.35 -9.00
CA LEU A 402 -8.10 -13.90 -9.04
C LEU A 402 -9.00 -13.28 -7.95
N THR A 403 -8.49 -13.11 -6.73
CA THR A 403 -9.26 -12.50 -5.63
C THR A 403 -9.59 -11.05 -5.92
N LEU A 404 -8.65 -10.24 -6.40
CA LEU A 404 -8.92 -8.86 -6.78
C LEU A 404 -9.86 -8.76 -8.00
N ALA A 405 -9.74 -9.67 -8.98
CA ALA A 405 -10.66 -9.71 -10.10
C ALA A 405 -12.10 -10.05 -9.69
N VAL A 406 -12.26 -10.92 -8.69
CA VAL A 406 -13.57 -11.24 -8.09
C VAL A 406 -14.10 -10.03 -7.32
N GLU A 407 -13.28 -9.34 -6.52
CA GLU A 407 -13.67 -8.12 -5.81
C GLU A 407 -14.18 -7.05 -6.76
N VAL A 408 -13.44 -6.77 -7.84
CA VAL A 408 -13.85 -5.82 -8.89
C VAL A 408 -15.19 -6.20 -9.50
N LYS A 409 -15.42 -7.49 -9.76
CA LYS A 409 -16.68 -7.98 -10.29
C LYS A 409 -17.86 -7.77 -9.35
N PHE A 410 -17.64 -8.03 -8.04
CA PHE A 410 -18.66 -7.82 -7.01
C PHE A 410 -18.93 -6.34 -6.76
N ALA A 411 -17.91 -5.49 -6.75
CA ALA A 411 -18.06 -4.05 -6.62
C ALA A 411 -18.92 -3.48 -7.77
N HIS A 412 -18.60 -3.81 -9.02
CA HIS A 412 -19.42 -3.41 -10.17
C HIS A 412 -20.83 -4.02 -10.17
N GLY A 413 -20.98 -5.25 -9.68
CA GLY A 413 -22.31 -5.89 -9.52
C GLY A 413 -23.15 -5.22 -8.44
N ALA A 414 -22.56 -4.83 -7.32
CA ALA A 414 -23.24 -4.11 -6.24
C ALA A 414 -23.61 -2.69 -6.66
N GLU A 415 -22.73 -2.00 -7.40
CA GLU A 415 -23.01 -0.68 -7.98
C GLU A 415 -24.15 -0.75 -9.01
N SER A 416 -24.17 -1.76 -9.88
CA SER A 416 -25.27 -1.96 -10.83
C SER A 416 -26.59 -2.30 -10.14
N PHE A 417 -26.55 -3.02 -9.02
CA PHE A 417 -27.73 -3.35 -8.21
C PHE A 417 -28.23 -2.14 -7.41
N ALA A 418 -27.32 -1.31 -6.89
CA ALA A 418 -27.66 -0.05 -6.22
C ALA A 418 -28.15 1.01 -7.21
N ALA A 419 -27.54 1.09 -8.40
CA ALA A 419 -27.98 1.95 -9.49
C ALA A 419 -29.36 1.51 -10.05
N GLY A 420 -29.66 0.21 -10.03
CA GLY A 420 -30.98 -0.31 -10.44
C GLY A 420 -32.13 0.04 -9.48
N LYS A 421 -31.85 0.56 -8.28
CA LYS A 421 -32.86 1.03 -7.31
C LYS A 421 -33.13 2.53 -7.36
N GLN A 422 -32.23 3.34 -7.92
CA GLN A 422 -32.49 4.73 -8.25
C GLN A 422 -32.52 4.85 -9.78
N ALA A 423 -33.68 5.12 -10.35
CA ALA A 423 -33.79 5.45 -11.76
C ALA A 423 -32.85 6.63 -12.03
N SER A 424 -31.80 6.38 -12.82
CA SER A 424 -30.86 7.45 -13.22
C SER A 424 -31.66 8.50 -13.97
N PRO A 425 -31.59 9.78 -13.59
CA PRO A 425 -32.27 10.82 -14.33
C PRO A 425 -31.75 10.81 -15.78
N THR A 426 -32.70 10.84 -16.72
CA THR A 426 -32.38 10.82 -18.16
C THR A 426 -32.26 12.21 -18.74
N MET A 427 -32.84 13.19 -18.06
CA MET A 427 -32.89 14.59 -18.52
C MET A 427 -32.66 15.56 -17.36
N VAL A 428 -31.96 16.65 -17.64
CA VAL A 428 -31.84 17.80 -16.78
C VAL A 428 -32.47 19.01 -17.48
N THR A 429 -33.42 19.66 -16.82
CA THR A 429 -34.04 20.89 -17.31
C THR A 429 -33.59 22.03 -16.42
N ILE A 430 -33.03 23.07 -17.03
CA ILE A 430 -32.60 24.29 -16.37
C ILE A 430 -33.54 25.42 -16.83
N THR A 431 -34.25 25.99 -15.87
CA THR A 431 -35.23 27.06 -16.11
C THR A 431 -34.59 28.38 -15.67
N PRO A 432 -34.28 29.27 -16.60
CA PRO A 432 -33.84 30.62 -16.30
C PRO A 432 -34.91 31.42 -15.53
N GLY A 433 -34.49 32.50 -14.83
CA GLY A 433 -35.43 33.39 -14.16
C GLY A 433 -36.46 33.99 -15.12
N GLU A 434 -37.41 34.75 -14.62
CA GLU A 434 -38.77 35.09 -15.08
C GLU A 434 -39.07 35.34 -16.58
N HIS A 435 -38.12 35.28 -17.55
CA HIS A 435 -38.40 35.64 -18.96
C HIS A 435 -37.72 34.80 -20.05
N ALA A 436 -37.09 33.65 -19.76
CA ALA A 436 -36.46 32.84 -20.78
C ALA A 436 -37.01 31.40 -20.82
N ALA A 437 -37.02 30.77 -22.00
CA ALA A 437 -37.51 29.40 -22.17
C ALA A 437 -36.64 28.38 -21.44
N PRO A 438 -37.23 27.33 -20.81
CA PRO A 438 -36.49 26.24 -20.19
C PRO A 438 -35.58 25.54 -21.20
N ARG A 439 -34.36 25.21 -20.78
CA ARG A 439 -33.39 24.42 -21.56
C ARG A 439 -33.32 23.03 -21.01
N THR A 440 -33.53 22.05 -21.86
CA THR A 440 -33.51 20.62 -21.47
C THR A 440 -32.37 19.93 -22.16
N TYR A 441 -31.55 19.24 -21.36
CA TYR A 441 -30.40 18.47 -21.81
C TYR A 441 -30.62 16.98 -21.50
N ARG A 442 -30.29 16.14 -22.46
CA ARG A 442 -30.24 14.69 -22.26
C ARG A 442 -28.95 14.32 -21.50
N ILE A 443 -29.08 13.60 -20.40
CA ILE A 443 -27.92 13.12 -19.63
C ILE A 443 -27.30 11.95 -20.38
N VAL A 444 -26.08 12.14 -20.87
CA VAL A 444 -25.30 11.13 -21.61
C VAL A 444 -24.18 10.53 -20.77
N LEU A 445 -23.85 11.14 -19.63
CA LEU A 445 -22.90 10.66 -18.63
C LEU A 445 -23.47 10.96 -17.24
N PHE A 446 -23.58 9.92 -16.42
CA PHE A 446 -24.09 10.01 -15.05
C PHE A 446 -23.02 9.59 -14.05
N CYS A 447 -22.52 10.55 -13.26
CA CYS A 447 -21.39 10.39 -12.35
C CYS A 447 -21.89 10.46 -10.89
N ASN A 448 -22.34 9.33 -10.35
CA ASN A 448 -22.84 9.21 -8.96
C ASN A 448 -21.90 8.41 -8.02
N THR A 449 -20.81 7.88 -8.53
CA THR A 449 -19.76 7.22 -7.75
C THR A 449 -18.48 8.06 -7.74
N ASP A 450 -17.60 7.88 -6.76
CA ASP A 450 -16.33 8.61 -6.66
C ASP A 450 -15.45 8.43 -7.91
N ASP A 451 -15.38 7.21 -8.43
CA ASP A 451 -14.64 6.89 -9.66
C ASP A 451 -15.24 7.57 -10.88
N ALA A 452 -16.58 7.55 -11.01
CA ALA A 452 -17.27 8.22 -12.11
C ALA A 452 -17.08 9.75 -12.03
N ARG A 453 -17.17 10.34 -10.83
CA ARG A 453 -16.91 11.77 -10.60
C ARG A 453 -15.46 12.16 -10.90
N THR A 454 -14.50 11.33 -10.50
CA THR A 454 -13.07 11.57 -10.77
C THR A 454 -12.75 11.47 -12.25
N ARG A 455 -13.35 10.53 -12.97
CA ARG A 455 -13.16 10.35 -14.42
C ARG A 455 -13.84 11.47 -15.21
N GLY A 456 -15.09 11.80 -14.87
CA GLY A 456 -15.85 12.81 -15.57
C GLY A 456 -15.83 12.64 -17.09
N LEU A 457 -15.64 13.74 -17.82
CA LEU A 457 -15.56 13.77 -19.28
C LEU A 457 -14.20 13.34 -19.87
N GLN A 458 -13.26 12.82 -19.07
CA GLN A 458 -11.98 12.35 -19.60
C GLN A 458 -12.18 11.20 -20.59
N GLY A 459 -11.67 11.38 -21.82
CA GLY A 459 -11.83 10.40 -22.89
C GLY A 459 -13.26 10.28 -23.44
N PHE A 460 -14.20 11.10 -22.96
CA PHE A 460 -15.54 11.12 -23.51
C PHE A 460 -15.57 11.96 -24.81
N ARG A 461 -16.45 11.58 -25.74
CA ARG A 461 -16.65 12.36 -26.96
C ARG A 461 -17.21 13.75 -26.64
N MET A 462 -17.03 14.70 -27.57
CA MET A 462 -17.62 16.04 -27.44
C MET A 462 -19.12 15.94 -27.15
N LEU A 463 -19.58 16.70 -26.15
CA LEU A 463 -21.00 16.86 -25.85
C LEU A 463 -21.69 17.64 -26.97
N LYS A 464 -22.86 17.18 -27.41
CA LYS A 464 -23.72 17.93 -28.29
C LYS A 464 -24.42 19.06 -27.53
N PRO A 465 -24.97 20.10 -28.21
CA PRO A 465 -25.63 21.21 -27.54
C PRO A 465 -26.84 20.84 -26.67
N ASP A 466 -27.44 19.68 -26.91
CA ASP A 466 -28.60 19.12 -26.19
C ASP A 466 -28.18 18.02 -25.16
N GLU A 467 -26.90 17.81 -24.95
CA GLU A 467 -26.35 16.77 -24.05
C GLU A 467 -25.69 17.39 -22.84
N ALA A 468 -25.75 16.66 -21.71
CA ALA A 468 -25.06 17.02 -20.48
C ALA A 468 -24.43 15.80 -19.78
N ALA A 469 -23.37 16.06 -19.02
CA ALA A 469 -22.91 15.17 -17.97
C ALA A 469 -23.45 15.66 -16.61
N LEU A 470 -23.95 14.72 -15.79
CA LEU A 470 -24.47 15.02 -14.45
C LEU A 470 -23.63 14.32 -13.39
N PHE A 471 -23.08 15.11 -12.47
CA PHE A 471 -22.36 14.65 -11.29
C PHE A 471 -23.27 14.80 -10.07
N VAL A 472 -23.39 13.75 -9.28
CA VAL A 472 -24.23 13.71 -8.06
C VAL A 472 -23.35 13.43 -6.86
N PHE A 473 -23.47 14.25 -5.83
CA PHE A 473 -22.76 14.11 -4.57
C PHE A 473 -23.73 13.60 -3.50
N PRO A 474 -23.37 12.56 -2.70
CA PRO A 474 -24.24 11.98 -1.67
C PRO A 474 -24.68 13.01 -0.63
N GLU A 475 -23.73 13.86 -0.22
CA GLU A 475 -23.92 14.97 0.70
C GLU A 475 -23.41 16.26 0.07
N PRO A 476 -23.98 17.44 0.43
CA PRO A 476 -23.47 18.70 -0.09
C PRO A 476 -22.02 18.94 0.35
N GLU A 477 -21.13 19.13 -0.62
CA GLU A 477 -19.71 19.38 -0.37
C GLU A 477 -19.13 20.44 -1.31
N ALA A 478 -18.04 21.09 -0.89
CA ALA A 478 -17.30 22.01 -1.73
C ALA A 478 -16.31 21.23 -2.60
N VAL A 479 -16.43 21.36 -3.92
CA VAL A 479 -15.64 20.60 -4.90
C VAL A 479 -14.87 21.51 -5.83
N THR A 480 -13.84 20.95 -6.45
CA THR A 480 -13.04 21.66 -7.44
C THR A 480 -12.91 20.80 -8.70
N PHE A 481 -13.25 21.36 -9.84
CA PHE A 481 -13.11 20.75 -11.14
C PHE A 481 -11.89 21.30 -11.88
N TRP A 482 -11.42 20.58 -12.91
CA TRP A 482 -10.32 20.98 -13.75
C TRP A 482 -10.44 20.40 -15.16
N MET A 483 -9.77 21.02 -16.14
CA MET A 483 -9.90 20.70 -17.57
C MET A 483 -8.72 19.95 -18.16
N GLY A 484 -7.78 19.45 -17.34
CA GLY A 484 -6.49 18.92 -17.79
C GLY A 484 -6.56 17.75 -18.79
N SER A 485 -7.62 16.96 -18.75
CA SER A 485 -7.82 15.80 -19.65
C SER A 485 -9.08 15.90 -20.51
N VAL A 486 -9.77 17.04 -20.50
CA VAL A 486 -10.90 17.32 -21.37
C VAL A 486 -10.40 18.04 -22.62
N VAL A 487 -10.79 17.57 -23.82
CA VAL A 487 -10.21 18.01 -25.10
C VAL A 487 -11.10 18.98 -25.88
N TYR A 488 -12.22 19.42 -25.30
CA TYR A 488 -13.16 20.37 -25.91
C TYR A 488 -13.70 21.34 -24.83
N PRO A 489 -14.14 22.54 -25.22
CA PRO A 489 -14.67 23.53 -24.28
C PRO A 489 -16.02 23.11 -23.71
N ILE A 490 -16.25 23.38 -22.42
CA ILE A 490 -17.49 23.09 -21.69
C ILE A 490 -17.85 24.23 -20.75
N ASP A 491 -19.14 24.28 -20.37
CA ASP A 491 -19.63 25.08 -19.25
C ASP A 491 -19.75 24.18 -18.02
N ILE A 492 -19.23 24.60 -16.85
CA ILE A 492 -19.33 23.89 -15.58
C ILE A 492 -20.32 24.62 -14.68
N ILE A 493 -21.41 23.96 -14.31
CA ILE A 493 -22.58 24.56 -13.64
C ILE A 493 -22.72 23.87 -12.27
N PHE A 494 -22.51 24.61 -11.20
CA PHE A 494 -22.61 24.14 -9.82
C PHE A 494 -23.99 24.38 -9.24
N VAL A 495 -24.67 23.33 -8.77
CA VAL A 495 -26.06 23.36 -8.31
C VAL A 495 -26.14 22.97 -6.84
N GLY A 496 -26.78 23.81 -6.05
CA GLY A 496 -26.95 23.61 -4.61
C GLY A 496 -28.10 22.65 -4.25
N PRO A 497 -28.18 22.23 -2.95
CA PRO A 497 -29.23 21.32 -2.45
C PRO A 497 -30.64 21.85 -2.68
N ASN A 498 -30.82 23.17 -2.82
CA ASN A 498 -32.09 23.83 -3.15
C ASN A 498 -32.42 23.80 -4.64
N LYS A 499 -31.69 23.04 -5.45
CA LYS A 499 -31.83 22.94 -6.91
C LYS A 499 -31.70 24.30 -7.63
N LYS A 500 -30.90 25.20 -7.09
CA LYS A 500 -30.55 26.48 -7.71
C LYS A 500 -29.11 26.44 -8.19
N VAL A 501 -28.85 27.04 -9.35
CA VAL A 501 -27.48 27.27 -9.83
C VAL A 501 -26.80 28.28 -8.91
N LEU A 502 -25.72 27.87 -8.29
CA LEU A 502 -24.94 28.69 -7.35
C LEU A 502 -23.74 29.34 -8.03
N ARG A 503 -23.19 28.68 -9.05
CA ARG A 503 -22.02 29.18 -9.78
C ARG A 503 -21.96 28.57 -11.19
N VAL A 504 -21.45 29.35 -12.15
CA VAL A 504 -21.18 28.89 -13.51
C VAL A 504 -19.80 29.35 -13.93
N TYR A 505 -19.05 28.46 -14.54
CA TYR A 505 -17.84 28.78 -15.29
C TYR A 505 -18.12 28.49 -16.77
N PRO A 506 -18.37 29.54 -17.56
CA PRO A 506 -18.61 29.39 -19.00
C PRO A 506 -17.30 29.22 -19.76
N ASP A 507 -17.34 28.51 -20.86
CA ASP A 507 -16.25 28.33 -21.84
C ASP A 507 -14.92 27.91 -21.19
N CYS A 508 -14.99 26.88 -20.35
CA CYS A 508 -13.79 26.30 -19.75
C CYS A 508 -12.91 25.68 -20.84
N ARG A 509 -11.70 26.20 -21.03
CA ARG A 509 -10.82 25.82 -22.15
C ARG A 509 -10.22 24.43 -21.96
N PRO A 510 -10.17 23.61 -23.03
CA PRO A 510 -9.59 22.28 -23.00
C PRO A 510 -8.09 22.32 -22.62
N GLY A 511 -7.64 21.31 -21.85
CA GLY A 511 -6.25 21.19 -21.41
C GLY A 511 -5.79 22.26 -20.41
N SER A 512 -6.69 23.10 -19.91
CA SER A 512 -6.37 24.13 -18.92
C SER A 512 -5.97 23.51 -17.59
N LEU A 513 -4.88 24.00 -16.99
CA LEU A 513 -4.45 23.68 -15.64
C LEU A 513 -5.18 24.52 -14.56
N ALA A 514 -6.12 25.38 -14.96
CA ALA A 514 -6.91 26.17 -14.03
C ALA A 514 -7.85 25.28 -13.21
N TYR A 515 -8.05 25.68 -11.96
CA TYR A 515 -9.01 25.05 -11.06
C TYR A 515 -10.32 25.83 -11.03
N TYR A 516 -11.45 25.12 -11.05
CA TYR A 516 -12.80 25.65 -11.05
C TYR A 516 -13.52 25.24 -9.75
N PRO A 517 -13.34 25.97 -8.62
CA PRO A 517 -13.93 25.62 -7.32
C PRO A 517 -15.40 26.02 -7.24
N SER A 518 -16.22 25.22 -6.57
CA SER A 518 -17.60 25.59 -6.25
C SER A 518 -17.69 26.71 -5.21
N ILE A 519 -16.68 26.84 -4.33
CA ILE A 519 -16.55 27.79 -3.19
C ILE A 519 -17.56 27.51 -2.07
N VAL A 520 -18.75 27.06 -2.41
CA VAL A 520 -19.82 26.69 -1.47
C VAL A 520 -20.21 25.23 -1.65
N PRO A 521 -20.79 24.57 -0.62
CA PRO A 521 -21.28 23.20 -0.77
C PRO A 521 -22.35 23.08 -1.84
N ILE A 522 -22.18 22.10 -2.74
CA ILE A 522 -23.09 21.80 -3.85
C ILE A 522 -23.54 20.34 -3.78
N GLN A 523 -24.67 20.03 -4.40
CA GLN A 523 -25.23 18.68 -4.48
C GLN A 523 -25.05 18.07 -5.87
N TRP A 524 -25.06 18.90 -6.92
CA TRP A 524 -24.93 18.46 -8.30
C TRP A 524 -23.99 19.39 -9.08
N VAL A 525 -23.32 18.80 -10.08
CA VAL A 525 -22.65 19.58 -11.12
C VAL A 525 -23.18 19.10 -12.47
N VAL A 526 -23.51 20.06 -13.33
CA VAL A 526 -23.94 19.82 -14.71
C VAL A 526 -22.86 20.37 -15.63
N GLU A 527 -22.29 19.54 -16.49
CA GLU A 527 -21.37 19.95 -17.54
C GLU A 527 -22.09 19.87 -18.88
N THR A 528 -22.07 20.97 -19.66
CA THR A 528 -22.68 21.07 -20.98
C THR A 528 -21.66 21.51 -22.03
N ALA A 529 -21.99 21.43 -23.30
CA ALA A 529 -21.21 22.11 -24.32
C ALA A 529 -21.11 23.60 -24.00
N ALA A 530 -20.00 24.23 -24.37
CA ALA A 530 -19.76 25.65 -24.14
C ALA A 530 -20.86 26.54 -24.82
N GLY A 531 -21.22 27.62 -24.16
CA GLY A 531 -22.24 28.55 -24.65
C GLY A 531 -23.67 28.21 -24.22
N SER A 532 -23.84 27.48 -23.14
CA SER A 532 -25.15 27.11 -22.58
C SER A 532 -25.99 28.32 -22.18
N GLY A 533 -25.36 29.45 -21.83
CA GLY A 533 -26.05 30.68 -21.39
C GLY A 533 -26.85 30.50 -20.10
N ILE A 534 -26.48 29.55 -19.26
CA ILE A 534 -27.04 29.31 -17.93
C ILE A 534 -26.49 30.33 -16.96
N GLY A 535 -27.32 30.85 -16.07
CA GLY A 535 -26.97 31.88 -15.10
C GLY A 535 -27.09 31.42 -13.65
N VAL A 536 -26.44 32.16 -12.75
CA VAL A 536 -26.62 31.97 -11.31
C VAL A 536 -28.05 32.31 -10.91
N GLY A 537 -28.66 31.47 -10.07
CA GLY A 537 -30.08 31.61 -9.66
C GLY A 537 -31.07 30.78 -10.47
N ASP A 538 -30.67 30.26 -11.63
CA ASP A 538 -31.51 29.39 -12.45
C ASP A 538 -31.95 28.15 -11.68
N SER A 539 -33.14 27.63 -11.96
CA SER A 539 -33.68 26.45 -11.27
C SER A 539 -33.41 25.18 -12.07
N VAL A 540 -33.00 24.13 -11.40
CA VAL A 540 -32.65 22.83 -11.99
C VAL A 540 -33.69 21.78 -11.62
N SER A 541 -34.18 21.03 -12.59
CA SER A 541 -35.07 19.88 -12.42
C SER A 541 -34.45 18.67 -13.09
N LEU A 542 -34.41 17.55 -12.37
CA LEU A 542 -33.92 16.26 -12.84
C LEU A 542 -35.13 15.34 -13.08
N LYS A 543 -35.20 14.69 -14.26
CA LYS A 543 -36.26 13.74 -14.63
C LYS A 543 -35.68 12.42 -15.12
#